data_0d8847035b9cf69578fabe7d4e213369
#
_entry.id   0d8847035b9cf69578fabe7d4e213369
#
_cell.length_a   1.000
_cell.length_b   1.000
_cell.length_c   1.000
_cell.angle_alpha   90.00
_cell.angle_beta   90.00
_cell.angle_gamma   90.00
#
_symmetry.space_group_name_H-M   'P 1'
#
loop_
_entity.id
_entity.type
_entity.pdbx_description
1 polymer ?
#
loop_
_entity_poly.entity_id
_entity_poly.type
_entity_poly.pdbx_seq_one_letter_code
_entity_poly.pdbx_strand_id
1 'polypeptide(L)'
;MLHCSLFFKFSGCRVYGLYCCLGGPSRQVALAKETKEKIVSDFRTHEGDTGSPQVQVALLSKRINDLTDHFKTHKKDNHSRRGLLKMVSQRRSLLDYLKRTDIERYHEVVNRLGLRR
;
A
#
# COMPACT_ATOMS: atom_id res chain seq x y z
N MET A 1 -8.96 35.02 46.38
CA MET A 1 -7.67 35.71 46.17
C MET A 1 -7.01 35.15 44.94
N LEU A 2 -6.71 36.10 44.02
CA LEU A 2 -5.76 36.08 42.88
C LEU A 2 -6.15 35.13 41.74
N HIS A 3 -6.82 35.64 40.71
CA HIS A 3 -6.30 36.39 39.52
C HIS A 3 -5.08 35.75 38.86
N CYS A 4 -5.31 35.20 37.70
CA CYS A 4 -4.44 35.52 36.58
C CYS A 4 -5.19 35.33 35.26
N SER A 5 -5.66 36.45 34.75
CA SER A 5 -6.00 36.69 33.36
C SER A 5 -4.76 36.61 32.52
N LEU A 6 -4.75 35.87 31.43
CA LEU A 6 -3.90 36.22 30.30
C LEU A 6 -4.64 35.91 29.01
N PHE A 7 -5.22 36.96 28.56
CA PHE A 7 -5.76 37.27 27.25
C PHE A 7 -4.64 37.05 26.19
N PHE A 8 -4.76 36.04 25.38
CA PHE A 8 -4.04 36.07 24.11
C PHE A 8 -5.02 36.12 22.96
N LYS A 9 -5.28 37.35 22.57
CA LYS A 9 -5.93 37.70 21.31
C LYS A 9 -5.01 37.24 20.17
N PHE A 10 -5.39 36.21 19.45
CA PHE A 10 -4.87 36.00 18.11
C PHE A 10 -6.03 36.22 17.13
N SER A 11 -6.03 37.47 16.62
CA SER A 11 -6.85 37.95 15.53
C SER A 11 -6.41 37.25 14.24
N GLY A 12 -7.33 36.62 13.51
CA GLY A 12 -7.15 36.38 12.10
C GLY A 12 -6.98 34.94 11.64
N CYS A 13 -7.89 34.02 12.00
CA CYS A 13 -8.14 32.90 11.14
C CYS A 13 -9.60 32.85 10.74
N ARG A 14 -9.84 33.38 9.57
CA ARG A 14 -11.12 33.40 8.86
C ARG A 14 -11.48 31.95 8.47
N VAL A 15 -12.55 31.50 9.02
CA VAL A 15 -13.50 30.46 8.56
C VAL A 15 -13.08 29.69 7.31
N TYR A 16 -12.41 28.58 7.52
CA TYR A 16 -12.51 27.42 6.66
C TYR A 16 -12.57 26.18 7.56
N GLY A 17 -13.74 25.61 7.58
CA GLY A 17 -14.15 24.26 7.98
C GLY A 17 -13.36 23.49 9.01
N LEU A 18 -13.98 23.30 10.12
CA LEU A 18 -13.77 22.36 11.24
C LEU A 18 -13.42 20.90 10.80
N TYR A 19 -12.30 20.68 10.17
CA TYR A 19 -11.86 19.31 9.81
C TYR A 19 -10.38 19.02 10.10
N CYS A 20 -9.77 19.77 11.03
CA CYS A 20 -8.32 19.68 11.21
C CYS A 20 -7.84 18.94 12.48
N CYS A 21 -8.71 18.32 13.28
CA CYS A 21 -8.29 17.71 14.56
C CYS A 21 -8.86 16.33 14.87
N LEU A 22 -9.40 15.62 13.90
CA LEU A 22 -9.60 14.18 14.05
C LEU A 22 -8.62 13.52 13.08
N GLY A 23 -7.54 12.99 13.63
CA GLY A 23 -6.57 12.17 12.92
C GLY A 23 -7.27 11.00 12.25
N GLY A 24 -7.86 11.26 11.09
CA GLY A 24 -8.31 10.21 10.20
C GLY A 24 -7.09 9.37 9.83
N PRO A 25 -7.23 8.06 9.65
CA PRO A 25 -6.12 7.20 9.24
C PRO A 25 -5.54 7.81 7.97
N SER A 26 -4.36 8.40 8.12
CA SER A 26 -3.62 9.00 7.03
C SER A 26 -3.53 7.96 5.92
N ARG A 27 -4.05 8.31 4.80
CA ARG A 27 -4.01 7.65 3.48
C ARG A 27 -2.71 6.92 3.23
N GLN A 28 -2.54 5.78 3.89
CA GLN A 28 -1.37 4.94 3.68
C GLN A 28 -1.70 3.94 2.59
N VAL A 29 -1.60 4.40 1.36
CA VAL A 29 -1.44 3.55 0.18
C VAL A 29 -0.11 2.78 0.27
N ALA A 30 0.76 3.16 1.20
CA ALA A 30 1.99 2.45 1.53
C ALA A 30 1.68 1.31 2.51
N LEU A 31 2.14 0.11 2.19
CA LEU A 31 2.09 -1.04 3.11
C LEU A 31 2.76 -0.68 4.44
N ALA A 32 2.10 -1.01 5.54
CA ALA A 32 2.70 -0.89 6.86
C ALA A 32 4.02 -1.68 6.92
N LYS A 33 5.01 -1.14 7.63
CA LYS A 33 6.36 -1.73 7.71
C LYS A 33 6.31 -3.20 8.13
N GLU A 34 5.53 -3.51 9.16
CA GLU A 34 5.37 -4.87 9.68
C GLU A 34 4.80 -5.86 8.67
N THR A 35 3.80 -5.43 7.89
CA THR A 35 3.21 -6.30 6.84
C THR A 35 4.17 -6.52 5.69
N LYS A 36 4.97 -5.51 5.34
CA LYS A 36 6.02 -5.63 4.33
C LYS A 36 7.10 -6.61 4.76
N GLU A 37 7.58 -6.52 6.01
CA GLU A 37 8.60 -7.40 6.55
C GLU A 37 8.14 -8.86 6.59
N LYS A 38 6.88 -9.11 6.99
CA LYS A 38 6.29 -10.46 6.95
C LYS A 38 6.27 -11.04 5.54
N ILE A 39 5.79 -10.28 4.56
CA ILE A 39 5.75 -10.74 3.16
C ILE A 39 7.16 -11.01 2.65
N VAL A 40 8.12 -10.16 2.97
CA VAL A 40 9.51 -10.37 2.56
C VAL A 40 10.07 -11.66 3.20
N SER A 41 9.82 -11.91 4.49
CA SER A 41 10.28 -13.11 5.17
C SER A 41 9.69 -14.40 4.58
N ASP A 42 8.42 -14.35 4.15
CA ASP A 42 7.69 -15.51 3.61
C ASP A 42 8.14 -15.91 2.20
N PHE A 43 8.54 -14.92 1.39
CA PHE A 43 8.86 -15.13 -0.03
C PHE A 43 10.34 -14.96 -0.39
N ARG A 44 11.21 -14.64 0.59
CA ARG A 44 12.65 -14.52 0.35
C ARG A 44 13.28 -15.86 -0.03
N THR A 45 14.25 -15.80 -0.93
CA THR A 45 15.01 -16.99 -1.37
C THR A 45 16.27 -17.18 -0.53
N HIS A 46 16.86 -16.10 -0.02
CA HIS A 46 18.07 -16.11 0.81
C HIS A 46 18.03 -14.99 1.85
N GLU A 47 18.92 -15.04 2.83
CA GLU A 47 19.03 -13.99 3.84
C GLU A 47 19.41 -12.65 3.21
N GLY A 48 18.61 -11.60 3.50
CA GLY A 48 18.79 -10.28 2.89
C GLY A 48 18.11 -10.07 1.55
N ASP A 49 17.41 -11.07 1.01
CA ASP A 49 16.64 -10.90 -0.22
C ASP A 49 15.38 -10.06 0.01
N THR A 50 15.37 -8.90 -0.59
CA THR A 50 14.23 -7.96 -0.57
C THR A 50 13.73 -7.60 -1.95
N GLY A 51 14.42 -8.05 -3.00
CA GLY A 51 14.26 -7.59 -4.38
C GLY A 51 13.96 -8.67 -5.41
N SER A 52 13.89 -9.94 -5.01
CA SER A 52 13.59 -11.03 -5.94
C SER A 52 12.22 -10.84 -6.60
N PRO A 53 12.02 -11.35 -7.82
CA PRO A 53 10.75 -11.25 -8.52
C PRO A 53 9.58 -11.81 -7.71
N GLN A 54 9.81 -12.86 -6.93
CA GLN A 54 8.81 -13.49 -6.06
C GLN A 54 8.34 -12.54 -4.97
N VAL A 55 9.26 -11.92 -4.25
CA VAL A 55 8.98 -10.93 -3.20
C VAL A 55 8.25 -9.71 -3.80
N GLN A 56 8.70 -9.23 -4.97
CA GLN A 56 8.06 -8.10 -5.63
C GLN A 56 6.63 -8.41 -6.07
N VAL A 57 6.36 -9.60 -6.62
CA VAL A 57 5.01 -10.05 -6.98
C VAL A 57 4.11 -10.12 -5.76
N ALA A 58 4.61 -10.66 -4.63
CA ALA A 58 3.85 -10.74 -3.38
C ALA A 58 3.49 -9.36 -2.84
N LEU A 59 4.44 -8.42 -2.80
CA LEU A 59 4.21 -7.05 -2.37
C LEU A 59 3.21 -6.30 -3.27
N LEU A 60 3.33 -6.47 -4.60
CA LEU A 60 2.38 -5.88 -5.55
C LEU A 60 0.98 -6.45 -5.37
N SER A 61 0.85 -7.75 -5.15
CA SER A 61 -0.44 -8.41 -4.93
C SER A 61 -1.15 -7.86 -3.69
N LYS A 62 -0.42 -7.66 -2.58
CA LYS A 62 -0.98 -7.06 -1.37
C LYS A 62 -1.44 -5.61 -1.62
N ARG A 63 -0.61 -4.80 -2.28
CA ARG A 63 -0.98 -3.41 -2.64
C ARG A 63 -2.22 -3.34 -3.53
N ILE A 64 -2.35 -4.25 -4.49
CA ILE A 64 -3.52 -4.32 -5.37
C ILE A 64 -4.78 -4.63 -4.58
N ASN A 65 -4.71 -5.55 -3.61
CA ASN A 65 -5.84 -5.88 -2.74
C ASN A 65 -6.25 -4.67 -1.88
N ASP A 66 -5.28 -4.01 -1.23
CA ASP A 66 -5.54 -2.84 -0.40
C ASP A 66 -6.17 -1.68 -1.22
N LEU A 67 -5.70 -1.47 -2.46
CA LEU A 67 -6.31 -0.49 -3.37
C LEU A 67 -7.70 -0.91 -3.85
N THR A 68 -7.93 -2.19 -4.06
CA THR A 68 -9.25 -2.69 -4.43
C THR A 68 -10.27 -2.42 -3.34
N ASP A 69 -9.88 -2.58 -2.06
CA ASP A 69 -10.72 -2.22 -0.92
C ASP A 69 -10.95 -0.71 -0.82
N HIS A 70 -9.92 0.10 -1.11
CA HIS A 70 -10.05 1.55 -1.21
C HIS A 70 -11.11 1.98 -2.26
N PHE A 71 -11.18 1.31 -3.40
CA PHE A 71 -12.17 1.64 -4.44
C PHE A 71 -13.62 1.27 -4.09
N LYS A 72 -13.84 0.40 -3.12
CA LYS A 72 -15.19 0.13 -2.61
C LYS A 72 -15.78 1.39 -1.95
N THR A 73 -14.94 2.16 -1.27
CA THR A 73 -15.31 3.41 -0.59
C THR A 73 -15.19 4.63 -1.51
N HIS A 74 -14.13 4.72 -2.32
CA HIS A 74 -13.80 5.87 -3.16
C HIS A 74 -13.91 5.59 -4.65
N LYS A 75 -15.15 5.42 -5.15
CA LYS A 75 -15.42 5.05 -6.54
C LYS A 75 -14.96 6.06 -7.60
N LYS A 76 -14.83 7.34 -7.25
CA LYS A 76 -14.50 8.42 -8.19
C LYS A 76 -13.00 8.72 -8.30
N ASP A 77 -12.13 8.00 -7.60
CA ASP A 77 -10.69 8.25 -7.62
C ASP A 77 -10.02 7.66 -8.88
N ASN A 78 -9.94 8.50 -9.91
CA ASN A 78 -9.33 8.13 -11.19
C ASN A 78 -7.79 8.09 -11.13
N HIS A 79 -7.16 8.84 -10.21
CA HIS A 79 -5.70 8.83 -10.09
C HIS A 79 -5.20 7.50 -9.53
N SER A 80 -5.82 7.00 -8.48
CA SER A 80 -5.49 5.67 -7.92
C SER A 80 -5.81 4.53 -8.90
N ARG A 81 -6.85 4.66 -9.75
CA ARG A 81 -7.12 3.66 -10.81
C ARG A 81 -5.98 3.53 -11.80
N ARG A 82 -5.39 4.64 -12.25
CA ARG A 82 -4.20 4.59 -13.13
C ARG A 82 -3.03 3.91 -12.42
N GLY A 83 -2.82 4.21 -11.13
CA GLY A 83 -1.83 3.55 -10.29
C GLY A 83 -2.06 2.03 -10.19
N LEU A 84 -3.31 1.60 -9.97
CA LEU A 84 -3.68 0.18 -9.93
C LEU A 84 -3.33 -0.53 -11.24
N LEU A 85 -3.74 0.02 -12.38
CA LEU A 85 -3.46 -0.56 -13.69
C LEU A 85 -1.95 -0.71 -13.93
N LYS A 86 -1.15 0.28 -13.52
CA LYS A 86 0.30 0.22 -13.62
C LYS A 86 0.87 -0.93 -12.77
N MET A 87 0.40 -1.10 -11.52
CA MET A 87 0.84 -2.20 -10.64
C MET A 87 0.42 -3.57 -11.16
N VAL A 88 -0.78 -3.69 -11.73
CA VAL A 88 -1.23 -4.94 -12.36
C VAL A 88 -0.35 -5.30 -13.56
N SER A 89 0.01 -4.33 -14.41
CA SER A 89 0.92 -4.54 -15.54
C SER A 89 2.32 -4.95 -15.05
N GLN A 90 2.86 -4.30 -14.03
CA GLN A 90 4.15 -4.67 -13.44
C GLN A 90 4.15 -6.09 -12.88
N ARG A 91 3.09 -6.46 -12.13
CA ARG A 91 2.94 -7.82 -11.60
C ARG A 91 2.91 -8.85 -12.74
N ARG A 92 2.17 -8.57 -13.81
CA ARG A 92 2.11 -9.45 -14.98
C ARG A 92 3.47 -9.64 -15.63
N SER A 93 4.21 -8.57 -15.86
CA SER A 93 5.55 -8.63 -16.44
C SER A 93 6.52 -9.46 -15.60
N LEU A 94 6.46 -9.33 -14.26
CA LEU A 94 7.28 -10.12 -13.35
C LEU A 94 6.90 -11.61 -13.35
N LEU A 95 5.61 -11.93 -13.42
CA LEU A 95 5.14 -13.31 -13.55
C LEU A 95 5.54 -13.93 -14.90
N ASP A 96 5.48 -13.18 -15.99
CA ASP A 96 5.93 -13.62 -17.30
C ASP A 96 7.44 -13.85 -17.33
N TYR A 97 8.20 -13.03 -16.60
CA TYR A 97 9.63 -13.24 -16.40
C TYR A 97 9.90 -14.54 -15.62
N LEU A 98 9.25 -14.75 -14.47
CA LEU A 98 9.38 -15.96 -13.68
C LEU A 98 9.02 -17.22 -14.48
N LYS A 99 7.96 -17.16 -15.27
CA LYS A 99 7.53 -18.27 -16.13
C LYS A 99 8.59 -18.68 -17.16
N ARG A 100 9.39 -17.69 -17.63
CA ARG A 100 10.48 -17.94 -18.59
C ARG A 100 11.76 -18.46 -17.94
N THR A 101 12.02 -18.01 -16.71
CA THR A 101 13.27 -18.32 -16.01
C THR A 101 13.13 -19.59 -15.15
N ASP A 102 12.10 -19.67 -14.32
CA ASP A 102 11.88 -20.72 -13.32
C ASP A 102 10.40 -21.07 -13.22
N ILE A 103 10.01 -22.10 -13.91
CA ILE A 103 8.60 -22.56 -13.96
C ILE A 103 8.10 -23.07 -12.61
N GLU A 104 8.97 -23.75 -11.84
CA GLU A 104 8.62 -24.28 -10.52
C GLU A 104 8.29 -23.18 -9.54
N ARG A 105 9.17 -22.19 -9.46
CA ARG A 105 8.95 -21.00 -8.62
C ARG A 105 7.72 -20.19 -9.03
N TYR A 106 7.46 -20.11 -10.32
CA TYR A 106 6.22 -19.49 -10.82
C TYR A 106 4.98 -20.19 -10.27
N HIS A 107 4.93 -21.52 -10.34
CA HIS A 107 3.79 -22.30 -9.81
C HIS A 107 3.62 -22.12 -8.30
N GLU A 108 4.73 -22.14 -7.57
CA GLU A 108 4.74 -21.93 -6.13
C GLU A 108 4.14 -20.55 -5.75
N VAL A 109 4.60 -19.47 -6.38
CA VAL A 109 4.11 -18.11 -6.12
C VAL A 109 2.64 -17.97 -6.48
N VAL A 110 2.21 -18.51 -7.63
CA VAL A 110 0.81 -18.46 -8.07
C VAL A 110 -0.10 -19.22 -7.10
N ASN A 111 0.31 -20.39 -6.63
CA ASN A 111 -0.45 -21.21 -5.67
C ASN A 111 -0.54 -20.53 -4.31
N ARG A 112 0.57 -20.01 -3.77
CA ARG A 112 0.59 -19.29 -2.47
C ARG A 112 -0.26 -18.02 -2.48
N LEU A 113 -0.25 -17.28 -3.58
CA LEU A 113 -1.02 -16.04 -3.72
C LEU A 113 -2.45 -16.25 -4.22
N GLY A 114 -2.83 -17.48 -4.57
CA GLY A 114 -4.16 -17.80 -5.11
C GLY A 114 -4.49 -17.06 -6.41
N LEU A 115 -3.49 -16.77 -7.22
CA LEU A 115 -3.69 -16.03 -8.46
C LEU A 115 -4.26 -16.94 -9.55
N ARG A 116 -5.21 -16.39 -10.32
CA ARG A 116 -5.76 -17.09 -11.50
C ARG A 116 -4.66 -17.21 -12.57
N ARG A 117 -4.52 -18.42 -13.11
CA ARG A 117 -3.62 -18.74 -14.23
C ARG A 117 -4.06 -18.11 -15.53
#